data_8c9f9012913707dd5aa77c801e1d87a8
#
_entry.id   8c9f9012913707dd5aa77c801e1d87a8
#
_cell.length_a   1.000
_cell.length_b   1.000
_cell.length_c   1.000
_cell.angle_alpha   90.00
_cell.angle_beta   90.00
_cell.angle_gamma   90.00
#
_symmetry.space_group_name_H-M   'P 1'
#
loop_
_entity.id
_entity.type
_entity.pdbx_description
1 polymer ?
#
loop_
_entity_poly.entity_id
_entity_poly.type
_entity_poly.pdbx_seq_one_letter_code
_entity_poly.pdbx_strand_id
1 'polypeptide(L)'
;MKIIKDTEPSYTHSMKERLTHVITTLTMHIQQKFRRQQISEVLVIVAMVLLLIYIADGAYQYFSHPPGVGQGKQGFLPINAAQRGMIFGASSIILFFLSFGIGIKEKSKITTILLIAGGAIIGTSVLGAVAMAKGGLMAIQSSFLVVVIMGYIIMGLGIFRRFQKK
;
A
#
# COMPACT_ATOMS: atom_id res chain seq x y z
N MET A 1 -62.19 -8.37 -44.90
CA MET A 1 -61.19 -9.11 -44.13
C MET A 1 -60.28 -8.08 -43.49
N LYS A 2 -60.47 -7.79 -42.22
CA LYS A 2 -59.79 -6.69 -41.49
C LYS A 2 -58.65 -7.34 -40.73
N ILE A 3 -57.42 -7.04 -41.12
CA ILE A 3 -56.20 -7.53 -40.45
C ILE A 3 -56.10 -6.77 -39.12
N ILE A 4 -56.26 -7.47 -38.01
CA ILE A 4 -55.98 -6.99 -36.67
C ILE A 4 -54.48 -6.86 -36.56
N LYS A 5 -53.94 -5.64 -36.54
CA LYS A 5 -52.56 -5.32 -36.31
C LYS A 5 -52.31 -5.52 -34.83
N ASP A 6 -51.58 -6.55 -34.47
CA ASP A 6 -51.22 -6.85 -33.11
C ASP A 6 -50.44 -5.65 -32.51
N THR A 7 -51.09 -4.94 -31.63
CA THR A 7 -50.46 -3.94 -30.75
C THR A 7 -49.71 -4.69 -29.70
N GLU A 8 -48.40 -4.91 -29.94
CA GLU A 8 -47.50 -5.33 -28.86
C GLU A 8 -47.65 -4.37 -27.68
N PRO A 9 -47.86 -4.88 -26.48
CA PRO A 9 -48.17 -4.01 -25.34
C PRO A 9 -46.94 -3.18 -25.01
N SER A 10 -47.07 -1.87 -24.99
CA SER A 10 -46.07 -0.84 -24.64
C SER A 10 -45.33 -1.12 -23.32
N TYR A 11 -45.84 -2.00 -22.49
CA TYR A 11 -45.24 -2.45 -21.22
C TYR A 11 -44.00 -3.26 -21.37
N THR A 12 -43.82 -4.06 -22.41
CA THR A 12 -42.62 -4.90 -22.63
C THR A 12 -41.43 -4.06 -23.01
N HIS A 13 -41.63 -2.97 -23.75
CA HIS A 13 -40.54 -2.04 -24.12
C HIS A 13 -40.00 -1.28 -22.91
N SER A 14 -40.89 -0.74 -22.07
CA SER A 14 -40.51 -0.04 -20.84
C SER A 14 -39.79 -0.94 -19.81
N MET A 15 -40.22 -2.21 -19.73
CA MET A 15 -39.58 -3.17 -18.82
C MET A 15 -38.19 -3.56 -19.30
N LYS A 16 -37.98 -3.74 -20.60
CA LYS A 16 -36.64 -4.00 -21.18
C LYS A 16 -35.69 -2.82 -20.95
N GLU A 17 -36.14 -1.59 -21.16
CA GLU A 17 -35.31 -0.40 -20.91
C GLU A 17 -34.87 -0.28 -19.44
N ARG A 18 -35.81 -0.49 -18.51
CA ARG A 18 -35.49 -0.50 -17.07
C ARG A 18 -34.49 -1.60 -16.69
N LEU A 19 -34.67 -2.80 -17.20
CA LEU A 19 -33.75 -3.91 -16.97
C LEU A 19 -32.37 -3.62 -17.54
N THR A 20 -32.28 -3.10 -18.76
CA THR A 20 -31.00 -2.72 -19.37
C THR A 20 -30.29 -1.65 -18.56
N HIS A 21 -31.01 -0.62 -18.10
CA HIS A 21 -30.42 0.44 -17.27
C HIS A 21 -29.89 -0.12 -15.93
N VAL A 22 -30.65 -0.99 -15.26
CA VAL A 22 -30.23 -1.62 -14.00
C VAL A 22 -29.01 -2.50 -14.21
N ILE A 23 -29.00 -3.33 -15.26
CA ILE A 23 -27.86 -4.20 -15.59
C ILE A 23 -26.61 -3.37 -15.90
N THR A 24 -26.73 -2.31 -16.69
CA THR A 24 -25.61 -1.43 -17.04
C THR A 24 -25.05 -0.75 -15.81
N THR A 25 -25.91 -0.22 -14.93
CA THR A 25 -25.49 0.43 -13.69
C THR A 25 -24.79 -0.54 -12.75
N LEU A 26 -25.32 -1.76 -12.58
CA LEU A 26 -24.69 -2.81 -11.78
C LEU A 26 -23.32 -3.22 -12.34
N THR A 27 -23.23 -3.39 -13.66
CA THR A 27 -21.97 -3.74 -14.33
C THR A 27 -20.90 -2.66 -14.15
N MET A 28 -21.27 -1.39 -14.27
CA MET A 28 -20.35 -0.27 -14.03
C MET A 28 -19.86 -0.24 -12.57
N HIS A 29 -20.76 -0.46 -11.60
CA HIS A 29 -20.38 -0.52 -10.19
C HIS A 29 -19.42 -1.67 -9.88
N ILE A 30 -19.67 -2.85 -10.44
CA ILE A 30 -18.81 -4.02 -10.27
C ILE A 30 -17.44 -3.78 -10.90
N GLN A 31 -17.36 -3.24 -12.11
CA GLN A 31 -16.09 -2.91 -12.76
C GLN A 31 -15.29 -1.85 -12.00
N GLN A 32 -15.94 -0.82 -11.50
CA GLN A 32 -15.27 0.23 -10.74
C GLN A 32 -14.69 -0.30 -9.43
N LYS A 33 -15.43 -1.17 -8.75
CA LYS A 33 -14.97 -1.85 -7.53
C LYS A 33 -13.76 -2.73 -7.79
N PHE A 34 -13.80 -3.55 -8.86
CA PHE A 34 -12.70 -4.42 -9.25
C PHE A 34 -11.42 -3.64 -9.58
N ARG A 35 -11.54 -2.54 -10.32
CA ARG A 35 -10.41 -1.65 -10.62
C ARG A 35 -9.76 -1.06 -9.36
N ARG A 36 -10.55 -0.58 -8.40
CA ARG A 36 -10.03 0.00 -7.14
C ARG A 36 -9.26 -1.04 -6.32
N GLN A 37 -9.77 -2.26 -6.23
CA GLN A 37 -9.08 -3.34 -5.54
C GLN A 37 -7.73 -3.64 -6.19
N GLN A 38 -7.67 -3.79 -7.51
CA GLN A 38 -6.43 -4.04 -8.25
C GLN A 38 -5.42 -2.91 -8.07
N ILE A 39 -5.84 -1.65 -8.16
CA ILE A 39 -4.96 -0.49 -7.96
C ILE A 39 -4.37 -0.52 -6.53
N SER A 40 -5.18 -0.77 -5.51
CA SER A 40 -4.70 -0.86 -4.12
C SER A 40 -3.71 -2.00 -3.93
N GLU A 41 -3.93 -3.16 -4.56
CA GLU A 41 -3.02 -4.31 -4.51
C GLU A 41 -1.69 -4.02 -5.20
N VAL A 42 -1.72 -3.43 -6.38
CA VAL A 42 -0.51 -3.04 -7.10
C VAL A 42 0.30 -2.01 -6.31
N LEU A 43 -0.36 -0.99 -5.76
CA LEU A 43 0.30 0.04 -4.97
C LEU A 43 1.01 -0.53 -3.74
N VAL A 44 0.35 -1.44 -3.00
CA VAL A 44 0.96 -2.05 -1.81
C VAL A 44 2.11 -2.98 -2.17
N ILE A 45 2.04 -3.68 -3.31
CA ILE A 45 3.14 -4.52 -3.80
C ILE A 45 4.34 -3.65 -4.18
N VAL A 46 4.12 -2.57 -4.94
CA VAL A 46 5.18 -1.62 -5.31
C VAL A 46 5.81 -1.00 -4.06
N ALA A 47 5.01 -0.58 -3.08
CA ALA A 47 5.50 -0.07 -1.81
C ALA A 47 6.40 -1.07 -1.09
N MET A 48 5.99 -2.35 -1.08
CA MET A 48 6.76 -3.43 -0.45
C MET A 48 8.09 -3.68 -1.16
N VAL A 49 8.10 -3.67 -2.49
CA VAL A 49 9.33 -3.82 -3.29
C VAL A 49 10.30 -2.67 -3.02
N LEU A 50 9.82 -1.41 -3.02
CA LEU A 50 10.67 -0.25 -2.70
C LEU A 50 11.24 -0.33 -1.29
N LEU A 51 10.43 -0.76 -0.32
CA LEU A 51 10.86 -0.97 1.05
C LEU A 51 11.95 -2.03 1.16
N LEU A 52 11.78 -3.17 0.47
CA LEU A 52 12.77 -4.25 0.48
C LEU A 52 14.09 -3.82 -0.17
N ILE A 53 14.05 -3.06 -1.27
CA ILE A 53 15.25 -2.48 -1.89
C ILE A 53 15.96 -1.55 -0.90
N TYR A 54 15.22 -0.69 -0.21
CA TYR A 54 15.77 0.22 0.79
C TYR A 54 16.47 -0.52 1.94
N ILE A 55 15.83 -1.56 2.47
CA ILE A 55 16.38 -2.36 3.57
C ILE A 55 17.60 -3.17 3.09
N ALA A 56 17.53 -3.77 1.89
CA ALA A 56 18.63 -4.53 1.33
C ALA A 56 19.88 -3.67 1.14
N ASP A 57 19.71 -2.44 0.64
CA ASP A 57 20.80 -1.51 0.47
C ASP A 57 21.40 -1.04 1.81
N GLY A 58 20.56 -0.79 2.81
CA GLY A 58 21.01 -0.48 4.18
C GLY A 58 21.76 -1.65 4.83
N ALA A 59 21.26 -2.88 4.66
CA ALA A 59 21.89 -4.08 5.16
C ALA A 59 23.26 -4.33 4.47
N TYR A 60 23.31 -4.17 3.15
CA TYR A 60 24.55 -4.27 2.39
C TYR A 60 25.62 -3.29 2.93
N GLN A 61 25.22 -2.04 3.17
CA GLN A 61 26.10 -1.02 3.74
C GLN A 61 26.64 -1.45 5.12
N TYR A 62 25.78 -2.01 5.97
CA TYR A 62 26.16 -2.45 7.31
C TYR A 62 27.13 -3.63 7.30
N PHE A 63 26.87 -4.65 6.49
CA PHE A 63 27.69 -5.87 6.44
C PHE A 63 28.99 -5.70 5.67
N SER A 64 29.01 -4.90 4.60
CA SER A 64 30.21 -4.68 3.80
C SER A 64 31.17 -3.69 4.42
N HIS A 65 30.72 -2.86 5.37
CA HIS A 65 31.52 -1.79 5.94
C HIS A 65 31.21 -1.64 7.44
N PRO A 66 31.90 -2.41 8.31
CA PRO A 66 31.72 -2.30 9.75
C PRO A 66 31.94 -0.87 10.26
N PRO A 67 31.21 -0.44 11.31
CA PRO A 67 31.31 0.89 11.88
C PRO A 67 32.76 1.16 12.37
N GLY A 68 33.36 2.21 11.85
CA GLY A 68 34.71 2.66 12.22
C GLY A 68 35.66 2.89 11.04
N VAL A 69 35.32 2.49 9.83
CA VAL A 69 36.21 2.66 8.66
C VAL A 69 35.54 3.58 7.63
N GLY A 70 35.83 4.88 7.73
CA GLY A 70 35.54 5.89 6.71
C GLY A 70 34.10 6.37 6.63
N GLN A 71 33.87 7.64 6.97
CA GLN A 71 32.61 8.34 6.72
C GLN A 71 32.39 8.47 5.21
N GLY A 72 31.18 8.14 4.73
CA GLY A 72 30.77 8.39 3.34
C GLY A 72 30.58 7.15 2.46
N LYS A 73 30.49 5.96 3.04
CA LYS A 73 30.34 4.74 2.25
C LYS A 73 28.97 4.56 1.69
N GLN A 74 28.91 4.45 0.38
CA GLN A 74 27.70 4.22 -0.40
C GLN A 74 27.29 2.74 -0.26
N GLY A 75 25.96 2.48 -0.17
CA GLY A 75 25.41 1.15 -0.37
C GLY A 75 25.69 0.67 -1.81
N PHE A 76 25.01 -0.34 -2.27
CA PHE A 76 25.15 -0.76 -3.68
C PHE A 76 24.53 0.26 -4.65
N LEU A 77 23.66 1.17 -4.16
CA LEU A 77 23.12 2.28 -4.96
C LEU A 77 24.08 3.48 -4.90
N PRO A 78 24.47 4.07 -6.06
CA PRO A 78 25.37 5.22 -6.14
C PRO A 78 24.70 6.55 -5.78
N ILE A 79 23.96 6.58 -4.68
CA ILE A 79 23.22 7.73 -4.17
C ILE A 79 23.51 7.93 -2.69
N ASN A 80 23.43 9.18 -2.21
CA ASN A 80 23.71 9.47 -0.80
C ASN A 80 22.55 8.98 0.11
N ALA A 81 22.83 8.84 1.42
CA ALA A 81 21.90 8.28 2.39
C ALA A 81 20.57 9.07 2.47
N ALA A 82 20.62 10.40 2.36
CA ALA A 82 19.44 11.25 2.39
C ALA A 82 18.54 11.04 1.17
N GLN A 83 19.13 11.01 -0.03
CA GLN A 83 18.40 10.73 -1.28
C GLN A 83 17.78 9.34 -1.27
N ARG A 84 18.48 8.35 -0.77
CA ARG A 84 18.01 6.98 -0.62
C ARG A 84 16.78 6.89 0.28
N GLY A 85 16.85 7.54 1.44
CA GLY A 85 15.71 7.63 2.36
C GLY A 85 14.49 8.32 1.73
N MET A 86 14.70 9.39 0.97
CA MET A 86 13.62 10.09 0.26
C MET A 86 13.02 9.26 -0.88
N ILE A 87 13.86 8.72 -1.75
CA ILE A 87 13.39 8.03 -2.97
C ILE A 87 12.71 6.69 -2.62
N PHE A 88 13.31 5.87 -1.77
CA PHE A 88 12.80 4.54 -1.47
C PHE A 88 11.98 4.49 -0.18
N GLY A 89 12.48 5.10 0.90
CA GLY A 89 11.83 5.08 2.21
C GLY A 89 10.55 5.90 2.25
N ALA A 90 10.63 7.20 1.94
CA ALA A 90 9.46 8.07 1.97
C ALA A 90 8.41 7.67 0.92
N SER A 91 8.84 7.31 -0.30
CA SER A 91 7.92 6.85 -1.35
C SER A 91 7.16 5.58 -0.95
N SER A 92 7.83 4.62 -0.31
CA SER A 92 7.17 3.40 0.17
C SER A 92 6.10 3.70 1.21
N ILE A 93 6.37 4.59 2.16
CA ILE A 93 5.42 5.02 3.19
C ILE A 93 4.20 5.69 2.55
N ILE A 94 4.42 6.64 1.61
CA ILE A 94 3.34 7.32 0.90
C ILE A 94 2.47 6.32 0.13
N LEU A 95 3.08 5.36 -0.56
CA LEU A 95 2.35 4.33 -1.31
C LEU A 95 1.54 3.40 -0.39
N PHE A 96 2.03 3.07 0.81
CA PHE A 96 1.25 2.33 1.80
C PHE A 96 0.00 3.09 2.23
N PHE A 97 0.12 4.40 2.51
CA PHE A 97 -1.03 5.24 2.85
C PHE A 97 -2.03 5.37 1.69
N LEU A 98 -1.54 5.58 0.47
CA LEU A 98 -2.39 5.64 -0.72
C LEU A 98 -3.12 4.32 -0.96
N SER A 99 -2.41 3.19 -0.85
CA SER A 99 -3.02 1.86 -0.96
C SER A 99 -4.10 1.64 0.08
N PHE A 100 -3.87 2.05 1.33
CA PHE A 100 -4.88 2.00 2.38
C PHE A 100 -6.08 2.86 2.03
N GLY A 101 -5.88 4.14 1.65
CA GLY A 101 -6.96 5.09 1.34
C GLY A 101 -7.85 4.60 0.18
N ILE A 102 -7.25 4.12 -0.90
CA ILE A 102 -7.98 3.59 -2.06
C ILE A 102 -8.71 2.30 -1.70
N GLY A 103 -8.03 1.43 -0.96
CA GLY A 103 -8.53 0.09 -0.63
C GLY A 103 -9.40 0.01 0.63
N ILE A 104 -9.71 1.10 1.33
CA ILE A 104 -10.41 1.06 2.63
C ILE A 104 -11.78 0.39 2.56
N LYS A 105 -12.49 0.57 1.44
CA LYS A 105 -13.81 -0.02 1.18
C LYS A 105 -13.75 -1.42 0.54
N GLU A 106 -12.56 -1.87 0.15
CA GLU A 106 -12.38 -3.13 -0.58
C GLU A 106 -11.94 -4.26 0.36
N LYS A 107 -12.44 -5.47 0.11
CA LYS A 107 -12.18 -6.64 0.95
C LYS A 107 -10.90 -7.42 0.55
N SER A 108 -9.83 -6.74 0.12
CA SER A 108 -8.59 -7.41 -0.25
C SER A 108 -7.84 -7.93 0.98
N LYS A 109 -7.63 -9.24 1.05
CA LYS A 109 -6.80 -9.88 2.08
C LYS A 109 -5.31 -9.56 1.86
N ILE A 110 -4.88 -9.51 0.60
CA ILE A 110 -3.48 -9.27 0.20
C ILE A 110 -3.04 -7.90 0.71
N THR A 111 -3.80 -6.85 0.39
CA THR A 111 -3.48 -5.49 0.85
C THR A 111 -3.40 -5.40 2.38
N THR A 112 -4.30 -6.09 3.09
CA THR A 112 -4.31 -6.10 4.56
C THR A 112 -3.05 -6.75 5.12
N ILE A 113 -2.65 -7.92 4.61
CA ILE A 113 -1.46 -8.65 5.06
C ILE A 113 -0.20 -7.84 4.76
N LEU A 114 -0.07 -7.29 3.55
CA LEU A 114 1.09 -6.50 3.14
C LEU A 114 1.22 -5.18 3.91
N LEU A 115 0.11 -4.53 4.27
CA LEU A 115 0.13 -3.36 5.16
C LEU A 115 0.66 -3.70 6.56
N ILE A 116 0.18 -4.81 7.14
CA ILE A 116 0.65 -5.26 8.46
C ILE A 116 2.13 -5.63 8.40
N ALA A 117 2.53 -6.43 7.40
CA ALA A 117 3.92 -6.85 7.22
C ALA A 117 4.84 -5.67 6.94
N GLY A 118 4.47 -4.78 6.00
CA GLY A 118 5.26 -3.60 5.65
C GLY A 118 5.43 -2.65 6.84
N GLY A 119 4.36 -2.35 7.57
CA GLY A 119 4.42 -1.52 8.77
C GLY A 119 5.28 -2.14 9.87
N ALA A 120 5.17 -3.44 10.12
CA ALA A 120 6.01 -4.17 11.07
C ALA A 120 7.49 -4.13 10.65
N ILE A 121 7.80 -4.35 9.37
CA ILE A 121 9.17 -4.31 8.84
C ILE A 121 9.76 -2.90 9.02
N ILE A 122 9.02 -1.83 8.66
CA ILE A 122 9.47 -0.44 8.85
C ILE A 122 9.79 -0.19 10.32
N GLY A 123 8.86 -0.48 11.23
CA GLY A 123 9.04 -0.25 12.66
C GLY A 123 10.21 -1.04 13.26
N THR A 124 10.30 -2.34 12.98
CA THR A 124 11.32 -3.23 13.55
C THR A 124 12.71 -3.01 12.96
N SER A 125 12.83 -2.69 11.66
CA SER A 125 14.14 -2.42 11.03
C SER A 125 14.81 -1.19 11.62
N VAL A 126 14.07 -0.12 11.87
CA VAL A 126 14.61 1.09 12.51
C VAL A 126 14.97 0.83 13.96
N LEU A 127 14.12 0.14 14.73
CA LEU A 127 14.43 -0.24 16.12
C LEU A 127 15.67 -1.13 16.20
N GLY A 128 15.81 -2.09 15.28
CA GLY A 128 17.02 -2.96 15.18
C GLY A 128 18.27 -2.15 14.90
N ALA A 129 18.21 -1.20 13.95
CA ALA A 129 19.34 -0.33 13.64
C ALA A 129 19.77 0.53 14.85
N VAL A 130 18.79 1.06 15.58
CA VAL A 130 19.04 1.84 16.81
C VAL A 130 19.62 0.99 17.93
N ALA A 131 19.13 -0.22 18.13
CA ALA A 131 19.64 -1.14 19.15
C ALA A 131 21.10 -1.54 18.87
N MET A 132 21.52 -1.60 17.62
CA MET A 132 22.91 -1.91 17.21
C MET A 132 23.83 -0.68 17.26
N ALA A 133 23.29 0.54 17.32
CA ALA A 133 24.06 1.76 17.46
C ALA A 133 24.67 1.87 18.87
N LYS A 134 25.96 2.22 18.97
CA LYS A 134 26.71 2.29 20.24
C LYS A 134 26.14 3.28 21.30
N GLY A 135 25.15 4.09 20.94
CA GLY A 135 24.49 5.07 21.85
C GLY A 135 23.17 4.60 22.45
N GLY A 136 22.66 3.42 22.10
CA GLY A 136 21.37 2.92 22.56
C GLY A 136 20.20 3.83 22.20
N LEU A 137 19.07 3.66 22.92
CA LEU A 137 17.84 4.44 22.70
C LEU A 137 17.96 5.95 22.91
N MET A 138 18.96 6.41 23.69
CA MET A 138 19.18 7.85 23.92
C MET A 138 19.84 8.57 22.73
N ALA A 139 20.45 7.85 21.80
CA ALA A 139 21.02 8.42 20.58
C ALA A 139 20.03 8.51 19.40
N ILE A 140 18.74 8.26 19.65
CA ILE A 140 17.72 8.31 18.59
C ILE A 140 17.52 9.76 18.18
N GLN A 141 18.00 10.08 16.98
CA GLN A 141 17.66 11.34 16.32
C GLN A 141 16.15 11.37 16.08
N SER A 142 15.50 12.51 16.34
CA SER A 142 14.05 12.69 16.22
C SER A 142 13.45 12.18 14.88
N SER A 143 14.22 12.25 13.81
CA SER A 143 13.83 11.73 12.49
C SER A 143 13.54 10.21 12.48
N PHE A 144 14.29 9.43 13.24
CA PHE A 144 14.07 7.98 13.33
C PHE A 144 12.79 7.63 14.09
N LEU A 145 12.47 8.40 15.14
CA LEU A 145 11.22 8.23 15.89
C LEU A 145 10.00 8.41 14.99
N VAL A 146 10.02 9.42 14.12
CA VAL A 146 8.93 9.65 13.16
C VAL A 146 8.72 8.44 12.26
N VAL A 147 9.78 7.84 11.73
CA VAL A 147 9.69 6.65 10.85
C VAL A 147 9.14 5.44 11.62
N VAL A 148 9.56 5.22 12.87
CA VAL A 148 9.04 4.15 13.73
C VAL A 148 7.54 4.33 13.96
N ILE A 149 7.13 5.54 14.34
CA ILE A 149 5.71 5.86 14.58
C ILE A 149 4.89 5.63 13.30
N MET A 150 5.36 6.10 12.14
CA MET A 150 4.70 5.89 10.85
C MET A 150 4.59 4.39 10.50
N GLY A 151 5.63 3.59 10.75
CA GLY A 151 5.59 2.14 10.57
C GLY A 151 4.49 1.48 11.40
N TYR A 152 4.40 1.82 12.69
CA TYR A 152 3.35 1.28 13.57
C TYR A 152 1.95 1.81 13.24
N ILE A 153 1.82 3.04 12.75
CA ILE A 153 0.55 3.55 12.23
C ILE A 153 0.10 2.71 11.02
N ILE A 154 0.98 2.45 10.05
CA ILE A 154 0.66 1.62 8.88
C ILE A 154 0.24 0.21 9.29
N MET A 155 0.96 -0.39 10.24
CA MET A 155 0.58 -1.69 10.82
C MET A 155 -0.80 -1.63 11.48
N GLY A 156 -1.06 -0.61 12.28
CA GLY A 156 -2.35 -0.39 12.95
C GLY A 156 -3.50 -0.22 11.94
N LEU A 157 -3.29 0.51 10.85
CA LEU A 157 -4.27 0.66 9.77
C LEU A 157 -4.56 -0.69 9.09
N GLY A 158 -3.56 -1.54 8.89
CA GLY A 158 -3.74 -2.90 8.39
C GLY A 158 -4.59 -3.76 9.33
N ILE A 159 -4.32 -3.69 10.64
CA ILE A 159 -5.07 -4.39 11.68
C ILE A 159 -6.51 -3.86 11.75
N PHE A 160 -6.70 -2.55 11.80
CA PHE A 160 -8.02 -1.90 11.80
C PHE A 160 -8.88 -2.36 10.63
N ARG A 161 -8.30 -2.43 9.44
CA ARG A 161 -8.99 -2.95 8.25
C ARG A 161 -9.45 -4.40 8.40
N ARG A 162 -8.72 -5.21 9.18
CA ARG A 162 -9.13 -6.61 9.45
C ARG A 162 -10.38 -6.67 10.34
N PHE A 163 -10.49 -5.74 11.31
CA PHE A 163 -11.65 -5.71 12.21
C PHE A 163 -12.91 -5.17 11.54
N GLN A 164 -12.81 -4.26 10.58
CA GLN A 164 -13.96 -3.77 9.82
C GLN A 164 -14.63 -4.84 8.95
N LYS A 165 -14.01 -6.02 8.80
CA LYS A 165 -14.53 -7.13 7.98
C LYS A 165 -15.47 -8.08 8.72
N LYS A 166 -15.69 -7.85 10.01
CA LYS A 166 -16.72 -8.55 10.76
C LYS A 166 -18.04 -7.82 10.67
#